data_27cb2d755444ea5b2ee50f26c3604089
#
_entry.id   27cb2d755444ea5b2ee50f26c3604089
#
_cell.length_a   1.000
_cell.length_b   1.000
_cell.length_c   1.000
_cell.angle_alpha   90.00
_cell.angle_beta   90.00
_cell.angle_gamma   90.00
#
_symmetry.space_group_name_H-M   'P 1'
#
loop_
_entity.id
_entity.type
_entity.pdbx_description
1 polymer ?
#
loop_
_entity_poly.entity_id
_entity_poly.type
_entity_poly.pdbx_seq_one_letter_code
_entity_poly.pdbx_strand_id
1 'polypeptide(L)'
;MREDADRQGRRELAGQEGVGAQGEGQGKSYFLNIKGPELLNKYVGETERHIRLVFQRAREKASEGTPVIVFFDEMDSIFRTRGSGVSSDVESTIVPQLLSEIDGVEGLKNVIVIGASNREDMIDPAILRPGRLDVKIKIERPDAEAARDIFSKYLTTSLPINPDDLAEHAGSREATIAGMIQRTVERMYTESEENRFLEVTYANGDKEVLYFKDFNSGAMLQNIVDRAKKMAIKEHLESGTSGLRVSHLMAACLDEFKENEDLPNTTNPDDWARISGKKGERIVYIRTLISGKGNESGRAIDTATNTGQYL
;
A
#
# COMPACT_ATOMS: atom_id res chain seq x y z
N MET A 1 2.06 40.53 -1.45
CA MET A 1 1.22 39.51 -0.74
C MET A 1 0.47 38.54 -1.67
N ARG A 2 -0.20 38.96 -2.76
CA ARG A 2 -0.81 38.05 -3.76
C ARG A 2 0.21 37.34 -4.66
N GLU A 3 1.29 38.03 -5.05
CA GLU A 3 2.35 37.42 -5.88
C GLU A 3 3.21 36.42 -5.15
N ASP A 4 3.39 36.56 -3.84
CA ASP A 4 4.18 35.62 -3.03
C ASP A 4 3.42 34.32 -2.78
N ALA A 5 2.10 34.37 -2.60
CA ALA A 5 1.25 33.17 -2.47
C ALA A 5 1.22 32.36 -3.79
N ASP A 6 1.24 33.07 -4.94
CA ASP A 6 1.26 32.43 -6.26
C ASP A 6 2.64 31.82 -6.57
N ARG A 7 3.73 32.40 -6.07
CA ARG A 7 5.07 31.82 -6.16
C ARG A 7 5.26 30.61 -5.23
N GLN A 8 4.64 30.60 -4.06
CA GLN A 8 4.71 29.51 -3.12
C GLN A 8 3.89 28.31 -3.61
N GLY A 9 2.67 28.52 -4.12
CA GLY A 9 1.88 27.48 -4.76
C GLY A 9 2.54 26.87 -6.01
N ARG A 10 3.30 27.65 -6.78
CA ARG A 10 4.07 27.15 -7.93
C ARG A 10 5.30 26.33 -7.52
N ARG A 11 5.86 26.54 -6.33
CA ARG A 11 6.98 25.74 -5.80
C ARG A 11 6.52 24.41 -5.22
N GLU A 12 5.35 24.37 -4.58
CA GLU A 12 4.77 23.14 -4.00
C GLU A 12 4.22 22.20 -5.09
N LEU A 13 3.79 22.73 -6.24
CA LEU A 13 3.37 21.96 -7.42
C LEU A 13 4.53 21.67 -8.40
N ALA A 14 5.78 21.76 -7.97
CA ALA A 14 6.93 21.37 -8.77
C ALA A 14 6.91 19.85 -8.99
N GLY A 15 6.25 19.41 -10.06
CA GLY A 15 6.27 18.02 -10.49
C GLY A 15 7.70 17.53 -10.72
N GLN A 16 8.01 16.35 -10.25
CA GLN A 16 9.28 15.71 -10.55
C GLN A 16 9.30 15.31 -12.03
N GLU A 17 10.26 15.79 -12.78
CA GLU A 17 10.56 15.24 -14.10
C GLU A 17 11.14 13.84 -13.91
N GLY A 18 10.27 12.82 -14.03
CA GLY A 18 10.69 11.43 -13.99
C GLY A 18 11.42 11.08 -15.28
N VAL A 19 12.69 10.71 -15.15
CA VAL A 19 13.40 10.01 -16.22
C VAL A 19 12.83 8.59 -16.24
N GLY A 20 12.01 8.27 -17.24
CA GLY A 20 11.51 6.91 -17.45
C GLY A 20 12.67 5.93 -17.60
N ALA A 21 12.46 4.70 -17.10
CA ALA A 21 13.41 3.61 -17.20
C ALA A 21 14.02 3.53 -18.61
N GLN A 22 15.34 3.38 -18.67
CA GLN A 22 16.14 3.36 -19.90
C GLN A 22 15.69 2.23 -20.85
N GLY A 23 14.79 2.55 -21.76
CA GLY A 23 14.55 1.87 -23.01
C GLY A 23 14.84 2.89 -24.11
N GLU A 24 15.51 2.51 -25.16
CA GLU A 24 15.92 3.37 -26.28
C GLU A 24 14.73 4.11 -26.90
N GLY A 25 14.52 5.33 -26.46
CA GLY A 25 13.49 6.27 -26.87
C GLY A 25 13.33 7.30 -25.77
N GLN A 26 14.10 8.38 -25.81
CA GLN A 26 14.09 9.47 -24.82
C GLN A 26 12.74 10.23 -24.86
N GLY A 27 11.68 9.65 -24.31
CA GLY A 27 10.45 10.36 -24.00
C GLY A 27 10.48 10.85 -22.56
N LYS A 28 10.70 12.13 -22.35
CA LYS A 28 10.48 12.74 -21.03
C LYS A 28 8.98 12.71 -20.75
N SER A 29 8.55 12.10 -19.66
CA SER A 29 7.19 12.21 -19.14
C SER A 29 7.14 13.19 -17.97
N TYR A 30 6.01 13.89 -17.85
CA TYR A 30 5.78 14.80 -16.74
C TYR A 30 4.84 14.14 -15.72
N PHE A 31 5.30 14.02 -14.47
CA PHE A 31 4.56 13.35 -13.41
C PHE A 31 4.14 14.35 -12.34
N LEU A 32 2.83 14.47 -12.14
CA LEU A 32 2.21 15.29 -11.09
C LEU A 32 1.71 14.34 -10.00
N ASN A 33 2.38 14.33 -8.85
CA ASN A 33 1.96 13.56 -7.69
C ASN A 33 1.22 14.47 -6.70
N ILE A 34 -0.02 14.13 -6.41
CA ILE A 34 -0.92 14.89 -5.54
C ILE A 34 -1.36 13.97 -4.41
N LYS A 35 -1.02 14.33 -3.19
CA LYS A 35 -1.53 13.63 -2.02
C LYS A 35 -2.84 14.26 -1.55
N GLY A 36 -3.84 13.41 -1.32
CA GLY A 36 -5.15 13.85 -0.90
C GLY A 36 -5.15 14.83 0.27
N PRO A 37 -4.52 14.49 1.41
CA PRO A 37 -4.47 15.38 2.57
C PRO A 37 -3.79 16.73 2.31
N GLU A 38 -2.83 16.81 1.38
CA GLU A 38 -2.13 18.05 1.03
C GLU A 38 -3.01 19.03 0.24
N LEU A 39 -4.01 18.50 -0.49
CA LEU A 39 -4.98 19.33 -1.20
C LEU A 39 -6.02 19.94 -0.29
N LEU A 40 -6.33 19.28 0.84
CA LEU A 40 -7.34 19.76 1.77
C LEU A 40 -6.86 21.03 2.48
N ASN A 41 -7.47 22.16 2.13
CA ASN A 41 -7.20 23.43 2.79
C ASN A 41 -8.41 23.84 3.65
N LYS A 42 -8.11 24.55 4.76
CA LYS A 42 -9.15 25.07 5.67
C LYS A 42 -10.01 26.17 5.04
N TYR A 43 -9.56 26.75 3.94
CA TYR A 43 -10.26 27.86 3.27
C TYR A 43 -11.12 27.32 2.13
N VAL A 44 -12.39 27.68 2.13
CA VAL A 44 -13.36 27.36 1.07
C VAL A 44 -12.85 27.85 -0.28
N GLY A 45 -12.91 27.00 -1.29
CA GLY A 45 -12.50 27.31 -2.66
C GLY A 45 -11.00 27.16 -2.97
N GLU A 46 -10.12 27.01 -1.97
CA GLU A 46 -8.69 26.81 -2.22
C GLU A 46 -8.40 25.41 -2.77
N THR A 47 -9.08 24.38 -2.26
CA THR A 47 -8.94 23.00 -2.75
C THR A 47 -9.35 22.91 -4.21
N GLU A 48 -10.49 23.50 -4.60
CA GLU A 48 -10.97 23.55 -5.99
C GLU A 48 -10.00 24.34 -6.88
N ARG A 49 -9.44 25.43 -6.35
CA ARG A 49 -8.42 26.20 -7.06
C ARG A 49 -7.16 25.35 -7.33
N HIS A 50 -6.71 24.58 -6.35
CA HIS A 50 -5.56 23.69 -6.50
C HIS A 50 -5.83 22.59 -7.54
N ILE A 51 -7.01 21.97 -7.53
CA ILE A 51 -7.40 20.99 -8.54
C ILE A 51 -7.35 21.61 -9.93
N ARG A 52 -7.93 22.80 -10.13
CA ARG A 52 -7.85 23.51 -11.43
C ARG A 52 -6.41 23.78 -11.86
N LEU A 53 -5.54 24.21 -10.96
CA LEU A 53 -4.13 24.48 -11.27
C LEU A 53 -3.37 23.22 -11.70
N VAL A 54 -3.63 22.08 -11.03
CA VAL A 54 -3.04 20.79 -11.41
C VAL A 54 -3.42 20.42 -12.84
N PHE A 55 -4.71 20.46 -13.17
CA PHE A 55 -5.18 20.10 -14.51
C PHE A 55 -4.79 21.14 -15.59
N GLN A 56 -4.75 22.44 -15.23
CA GLN A 56 -4.20 23.47 -16.11
C GLN A 56 -2.74 23.14 -16.46
N ARG A 57 -1.93 22.81 -15.45
CA ARG A 57 -0.52 22.46 -15.65
C ARG A 57 -0.37 21.20 -16.50
N ALA A 58 -1.23 20.20 -16.27
CA ALA A 58 -1.25 18.98 -17.08
C ALA A 58 -1.55 19.29 -18.55
N ARG A 59 -2.56 20.13 -18.82
CA ARG A 59 -2.91 20.56 -20.20
C ARG A 59 -1.79 21.36 -20.87
N GLU A 60 -1.14 22.29 -20.14
CA GLU A 60 0.00 23.04 -20.65
C GLU A 60 1.12 22.10 -21.11
N LYS A 61 1.50 21.14 -20.27
CA LYS A 61 2.56 20.18 -20.58
C LYS A 61 2.17 19.20 -21.70
N ALA A 62 0.93 18.75 -21.72
CA ALA A 62 0.43 17.90 -22.79
C ALA A 62 0.41 18.61 -24.15
N SER A 63 0.11 19.93 -24.18
CA SER A 63 0.15 20.74 -25.41
C SER A 63 1.57 20.93 -25.96
N GLU A 64 2.60 20.83 -25.11
CA GLU A 64 4.02 20.79 -25.50
C GLU A 64 4.42 19.43 -26.12
N GLY A 65 3.48 18.46 -26.23
CA GLY A 65 3.74 17.12 -26.74
C GLY A 65 4.30 16.14 -25.70
N THR A 66 4.43 16.56 -24.46
CA THR A 66 4.95 15.72 -23.36
C THR A 66 3.85 14.85 -22.76
N PRO A 67 4.02 13.52 -22.65
CA PRO A 67 3.11 12.68 -21.88
C PRO A 67 3.04 13.12 -20.42
N VAL A 68 1.84 13.25 -19.88
CA VAL A 68 1.58 13.69 -18.52
C VAL A 68 0.83 12.63 -17.75
N ILE A 69 1.29 12.35 -16.55
CA ILE A 69 0.59 11.49 -15.58
C ILE A 69 0.20 12.36 -14.39
N VAL A 70 -1.10 12.42 -14.12
CA VAL A 70 -1.66 13.05 -12.91
C VAL A 70 -2.02 11.92 -11.95
N PHE A 71 -1.31 11.82 -10.85
CA PHE A 71 -1.50 10.78 -9.86
C PHE A 71 -2.07 11.36 -8.56
N PHE A 72 -3.25 10.90 -8.18
CA PHE A 72 -3.87 11.22 -6.89
C PHE A 72 -3.66 10.08 -5.91
N ASP A 73 -2.88 10.33 -4.87
CA ASP A 73 -2.68 9.39 -3.76
C ASP A 73 -3.67 9.68 -2.63
N GLU A 74 -4.11 8.65 -1.92
CA GLU A 74 -5.10 8.75 -0.85
C GLU A 74 -6.36 9.52 -1.28
N MET A 75 -6.86 9.23 -2.49
CA MET A 75 -7.97 9.98 -3.06
C MET A 75 -9.27 9.87 -2.25
N ASP A 76 -9.43 8.83 -1.44
CA ASP A 76 -10.54 8.68 -0.49
C ASP A 76 -10.55 9.77 0.61
N SER A 77 -9.46 10.48 0.82
CA SER A 77 -9.42 11.62 1.74
C SER A 77 -10.14 12.86 1.22
N ILE A 78 -10.22 13.01 -0.12
CA ILE A 78 -10.75 14.21 -0.77
C ILE A 78 -12.10 13.96 -1.46
N PHE A 79 -12.24 12.79 -2.11
CA PHE A 79 -13.33 12.51 -3.04
C PHE A 79 -14.37 11.56 -2.43
N ARG A 80 -14.78 11.86 -1.21
CA ARG A 80 -15.73 11.03 -0.45
C ARG A 80 -17.15 11.15 -0.96
N THR A 81 -17.90 10.06 -0.74
CA THR A 81 -19.36 10.06 -0.92
C THR A 81 -20.03 11.05 0.03
N ARG A 82 -20.98 11.81 -0.47
CA ARG A 82 -21.74 12.80 0.31
C ARG A 82 -22.40 12.17 1.53
N GLY A 83 -22.26 12.80 2.69
CA GLY A 83 -22.96 12.41 3.92
C GLY A 83 -22.15 11.56 4.90
N SER A 84 -20.87 11.31 4.68
CA SER A 84 -20.02 10.48 5.56
C SER A 84 -19.26 11.25 6.67
N GLY A 85 -19.47 12.58 6.81
CA GLY A 85 -18.73 13.39 7.80
C GLY A 85 -19.28 14.78 8.06
N VAL A 86 -18.65 15.49 9.00
CA VAL A 86 -19.09 16.77 9.61
C VAL A 86 -18.86 18.00 8.70
N SER A 87 -18.31 17.88 7.49
CA SER A 87 -17.92 18.99 6.60
C SER A 87 -18.66 18.95 5.27
N SER A 88 -20.00 19.06 5.28
CA SER A 88 -20.83 18.91 4.07
C SER A 88 -20.60 19.94 2.96
N ASP A 89 -20.11 21.13 3.28
CA ASP A 89 -20.03 22.23 2.30
C ASP A 89 -18.78 22.15 1.40
N VAL A 90 -17.63 21.72 1.92
CA VAL A 90 -16.39 21.56 1.16
C VAL A 90 -16.48 20.34 0.24
N GLU A 91 -17.01 19.22 0.72
CA GLU A 91 -17.17 17.98 -0.06
C GLU A 91 -18.17 18.15 -1.23
N SER A 92 -19.15 19.05 -1.10
CA SER A 92 -20.18 19.26 -2.13
C SER A 92 -19.65 19.92 -3.42
N THR A 93 -18.50 20.60 -3.37
CA THR A 93 -17.95 21.36 -4.48
C THR A 93 -16.69 20.73 -5.10
N ILE A 94 -15.93 19.96 -4.32
CA ILE A 94 -14.66 19.34 -4.76
C ILE A 94 -14.91 18.25 -5.82
N VAL A 95 -15.84 17.32 -5.57
CA VAL A 95 -16.14 16.24 -6.51
C VAL A 95 -16.64 16.77 -7.86
N PRO A 96 -17.62 17.69 -7.94
CA PRO A 96 -18.02 18.33 -9.20
C PRO A 96 -16.87 19.03 -9.92
N GLN A 97 -15.98 19.70 -9.19
CA GLN A 97 -14.81 20.35 -9.79
C GLN A 97 -13.86 19.33 -10.42
N LEU A 98 -13.54 18.25 -9.71
CA LEU A 98 -12.69 17.17 -10.26
C LEU A 98 -13.32 16.57 -11.51
N LEU A 99 -14.61 16.26 -11.48
CA LEU A 99 -15.33 15.69 -12.62
C LEU A 99 -15.26 16.60 -13.83
N SER A 100 -15.45 17.91 -13.65
CA SER A 100 -15.32 18.90 -14.72
C SER A 100 -13.92 18.97 -15.31
N GLU A 101 -12.88 18.81 -14.48
CA GLU A 101 -11.50 18.80 -14.96
C GLU A 101 -11.14 17.51 -15.70
N ILE A 102 -11.60 16.34 -15.22
CA ILE A 102 -11.40 15.06 -15.89
C ILE A 102 -12.12 15.05 -17.24
N ASP A 103 -13.38 15.44 -17.28
CA ASP A 103 -14.17 15.55 -18.52
C ASP A 103 -13.49 16.52 -19.52
N GLY A 104 -12.85 17.59 -19.03
CA GLY A 104 -12.08 18.54 -19.83
C GLY A 104 -10.74 17.98 -20.36
N VAL A 105 -10.27 16.85 -19.85
CA VAL A 105 -9.02 16.19 -20.27
C VAL A 105 -9.28 15.03 -21.23
N GLU A 106 -10.50 14.51 -21.33
CA GLU A 106 -10.87 13.35 -22.16
C GLU A 106 -10.45 13.50 -23.63
N GLY A 107 -10.39 14.73 -24.14
CA GLY A 107 -9.90 15.02 -25.50
C GLY A 107 -8.37 15.08 -25.65
N LEU A 108 -7.59 15.02 -24.59
CA LEU A 108 -6.14 15.16 -24.61
C LEU A 108 -5.46 13.78 -24.68
N LYS A 109 -4.87 13.48 -25.83
CA LYS A 109 -4.23 12.17 -26.09
C LYS A 109 -3.03 11.86 -25.17
N ASN A 110 -2.46 12.84 -24.49
CA ASN A 110 -1.19 12.72 -23.77
C ASN A 110 -1.34 12.88 -22.24
N VAL A 111 -2.55 12.85 -21.68
CA VAL A 111 -2.77 12.93 -20.22
C VAL A 111 -3.42 11.66 -19.73
N ILE A 112 -2.81 11.07 -18.69
CA ILE A 112 -3.34 9.91 -17.96
C ILE A 112 -3.61 10.36 -16.53
N VAL A 113 -4.82 10.08 -16.03
CA VAL A 113 -5.19 10.32 -14.63
C VAL A 113 -5.23 8.99 -13.91
N ILE A 114 -4.53 8.88 -12.79
CA ILE A 114 -4.47 7.68 -11.95
C ILE A 114 -4.87 8.08 -10.54
N GLY A 115 -5.78 7.33 -9.94
CA GLY A 115 -6.16 7.49 -8.53
C GLY A 115 -5.77 6.26 -7.73
N ALA A 116 -5.16 6.45 -6.56
CA ALA A 116 -4.90 5.39 -5.60
C ALA A 116 -5.72 5.61 -4.32
N SER A 117 -6.28 4.54 -3.78
CA SER A 117 -7.05 4.55 -2.54
C SER A 117 -7.00 3.20 -1.84
N ASN A 118 -6.98 3.23 -0.52
CA ASN A 118 -7.15 2.06 0.32
C ASN A 118 -8.64 1.76 0.61
N ARG A 119 -9.55 2.68 0.27
CA ARG A 119 -10.98 2.62 0.61
C ARG A 119 -11.86 2.99 -0.58
N GLU A 120 -11.99 2.03 -1.52
CA GLU A 120 -12.85 2.22 -2.70
C GLU A 120 -14.30 2.57 -2.33
N ASP A 121 -14.80 2.01 -1.24
CA ASP A 121 -16.15 2.23 -0.71
C ASP A 121 -16.43 3.68 -0.31
N MET A 122 -15.39 4.46 -0.05
CA MET A 122 -15.51 5.87 0.32
C MET A 122 -15.52 6.82 -0.87
N ILE A 123 -15.08 6.36 -2.04
CA ILE A 123 -14.97 7.20 -3.24
C ILE A 123 -16.35 7.43 -3.85
N ASP A 124 -16.66 8.66 -4.25
CA ASP A 124 -17.92 8.99 -4.93
C ASP A 124 -18.05 8.18 -6.23
N PRO A 125 -19.12 7.39 -6.39
CA PRO A 125 -19.33 6.56 -7.57
C PRO A 125 -19.34 7.35 -8.89
N ALA A 126 -19.61 8.64 -8.87
CA ALA A 126 -19.59 9.47 -10.08
C ALA A 126 -18.20 9.59 -10.70
N ILE A 127 -17.13 9.46 -9.90
CA ILE A 127 -15.73 9.50 -10.38
C ILE A 127 -15.38 8.21 -11.11
N LEU A 128 -15.98 7.08 -10.72
CA LEU A 128 -15.68 5.75 -11.22
C LEU A 128 -16.55 5.35 -12.45
N ARG A 129 -17.29 6.30 -13.03
CA ARG A 129 -18.12 6.04 -14.22
C ARG A 129 -17.27 5.97 -15.50
N PRO A 130 -17.78 5.27 -16.54
CA PRO A 130 -17.15 5.23 -17.86
C PRO A 130 -16.82 6.64 -18.40
N GLY A 131 -15.64 6.77 -19.03
CA GLY A 131 -15.12 8.05 -19.50
C GLY A 131 -14.37 8.87 -18.45
N ARG A 132 -14.19 8.33 -17.22
CA ARG A 132 -13.45 8.96 -16.13
C ARG A 132 -12.41 7.99 -15.57
N LEU A 133 -12.42 7.69 -14.26
CA LEU A 133 -11.59 6.64 -13.66
C LEU A 133 -12.32 5.30 -13.74
N ASP A 134 -12.52 4.80 -14.93
CA ASP A 134 -13.34 3.63 -15.24
C ASP A 134 -12.55 2.31 -15.19
N VAL A 135 -11.23 2.36 -15.28
CA VAL A 135 -10.37 1.19 -15.15
C VAL A 135 -9.96 1.00 -13.70
N LYS A 136 -10.46 -0.06 -13.08
CA LYS A 136 -10.15 -0.41 -11.69
C LYS A 136 -9.13 -1.54 -11.64
N ILE A 137 -8.02 -1.29 -10.96
CA ILE A 137 -6.96 -2.27 -10.72
C ILE A 137 -6.88 -2.52 -9.22
N LYS A 138 -7.26 -3.71 -8.80
CA LYS A 138 -7.08 -4.13 -7.40
C LYS A 138 -5.65 -4.62 -7.23
N ILE A 139 -4.90 -3.96 -6.34
CA ILE A 139 -3.60 -4.44 -5.90
C ILE A 139 -3.81 -5.50 -4.82
N GLU A 140 -3.58 -6.74 -5.19
CA GLU A 140 -3.70 -7.86 -4.28
C GLU A 140 -2.43 -8.06 -3.43
N ARG A 141 -2.55 -8.89 -2.39
CA ARG A 141 -1.40 -9.29 -1.59
C ARG A 141 -0.44 -10.08 -2.46
N PRO A 142 0.89 -9.91 -2.27
CA PRO A 142 1.86 -10.63 -3.08
C PRO A 142 1.77 -12.13 -2.79
N ASP A 143 1.73 -12.93 -3.83
CA ASP A 143 2.00 -14.36 -3.78
C ASP A 143 3.51 -14.64 -3.63
N ALA A 144 3.92 -15.90 -3.61
CA ALA A 144 5.31 -16.26 -3.45
C ALA A 144 6.21 -15.76 -4.60
N GLU A 145 5.69 -15.66 -5.83
CA GLU A 145 6.43 -15.17 -6.99
C GLU A 145 6.63 -13.65 -6.91
N ALA A 146 5.54 -12.91 -6.68
CA ALA A 146 5.61 -11.47 -6.46
C ALA A 146 6.47 -11.10 -5.25
N ALA A 147 6.46 -11.92 -4.18
CA ALA A 147 7.33 -11.70 -3.04
C ALA A 147 8.81 -11.84 -3.39
N ARG A 148 9.20 -12.81 -4.25
CA ARG A 148 10.59 -12.92 -4.76
C ARG A 148 10.99 -11.66 -5.51
N ASP A 149 10.12 -11.15 -6.37
CA ASP A 149 10.37 -9.94 -7.15
C ASP A 149 10.50 -8.71 -6.25
N ILE A 150 9.68 -8.60 -5.21
CA ILE A 150 9.76 -7.52 -4.23
C ILE A 150 11.08 -7.62 -3.45
N PHE A 151 11.43 -8.79 -2.91
CA PHE A 151 12.70 -8.98 -2.19
C PHE A 151 13.91 -8.67 -3.06
N SER A 152 13.89 -9.01 -4.35
CA SER A 152 15.01 -8.73 -5.27
C SER A 152 15.31 -7.24 -5.43
N LYS A 153 14.34 -6.36 -5.18
CA LYS A 153 14.52 -4.89 -5.21
C LYS A 153 15.27 -4.37 -3.97
N TYR A 154 15.18 -5.08 -2.85
CA TYR A 154 15.76 -4.67 -1.57
C TYR A 154 17.02 -5.46 -1.21
N LEU A 155 17.12 -6.74 -1.63
CA LEU A 155 18.27 -7.61 -1.47
C LEU A 155 19.08 -7.59 -2.78
N THR A 156 20.00 -6.66 -2.88
CA THR A 156 20.83 -6.44 -4.08
C THR A 156 22.27 -6.87 -3.86
N THR A 157 23.00 -7.09 -4.94
CA THR A 157 24.43 -7.49 -4.90
C THR A 157 25.35 -6.44 -4.27
N SER A 158 24.87 -5.21 -4.10
CA SER A 158 25.60 -4.12 -3.41
C SER A 158 25.61 -4.28 -1.89
N LEU A 159 24.73 -5.10 -1.31
CA LEU A 159 24.69 -5.31 0.13
C LEU A 159 25.94 -6.10 0.60
N PRO A 160 26.50 -5.76 1.77
CA PRO A 160 27.52 -6.57 2.39
C PRO A 160 26.90 -7.91 2.83
N ILE A 161 27.43 -9.02 2.32
CA ILE A 161 27.00 -10.39 2.66
C ILE A 161 28.07 -11.02 3.52
N ASN A 162 27.65 -11.81 4.49
CA ASN A 162 28.58 -12.52 5.38
C ASN A 162 29.41 -13.55 4.58
N PRO A 163 30.73 -13.67 4.86
CA PRO A 163 31.60 -14.62 4.16
C PRO A 163 31.15 -16.07 4.26
N ASP A 164 30.55 -16.50 5.37
CA ASP A 164 30.08 -17.88 5.55
C ASP A 164 28.94 -18.19 4.57
N ASP A 165 27.94 -17.28 4.48
CA ASP A 165 26.83 -17.42 3.52
C ASP A 165 27.30 -17.35 2.06
N LEU A 166 28.34 -16.55 1.77
CA LEU A 166 28.97 -16.52 0.44
C LEU A 166 29.66 -17.85 0.11
N ALA A 167 30.31 -18.47 1.09
CA ALA A 167 31.01 -19.74 0.90
C ALA A 167 30.04 -20.89 0.56
N GLU A 168 28.82 -20.89 1.10
CA GLU A 168 27.77 -21.86 0.75
C GLU A 168 27.43 -21.85 -0.76
N HIS A 169 27.67 -20.74 -1.43
CA HIS A 169 27.36 -20.53 -2.85
C HIS A 169 28.62 -20.28 -3.70
N ALA A 170 29.73 -20.91 -3.32
CA ALA A 170 31.04 -20.83 -4.04
C ALA A 170 31.52 -19.37 -4.28
N GLY A 171 31.14 -18.43 -3.39
CA GLY A 171 31.51 -17.03 -3.47
C GLY A 171 30.68 -16.17 -4.43
N SER A 172 29.69 -16.74 -5.10
CA SER A 172 28.79 -15.98 -5.97
C SER A 172 27.78 -15.16 -5.16
N ARG A 173 27.86 -13.84 -5.25
CA ARG A 173 26.91 -12.92 -4.59
C ARG A 173 25.49 -13.08 -5.11
N GLU A 174 25.35 -13.23 -6.43
CA GLU A 174 24.05 -13.42 -7.09
C GLU A 174 23.37 -14.69 -6.60
N ALA A 175 24.11 -15.80 -6.56
CA ALA A 175 23.58 -17.08 -6.09
C ALA A 175 23.23 -17.02 -4.59
N THR A 176 24.05 -16.35 -3.77
CA THR A 176 23.78 -16.17 -2.34
C THR A 176 22.53 -15.38 -2.10
N ILE A 177 22.34 -14.26 -2.80
CA ILE A 177 21.12 -13.43 -2.67
C ILE A 177 19.90 -14.20 -3.15
N ALA A 178 19.98 -14.90 -4.26
CA ALA A 178 18.88 -15.74 -4.74
C ALA A 178 18.51 -16.82 -3.71
N GLY A 179 19.50 -17.46 -3.09
CA GLY A 179 19.30 -18.41 -1.99
C GLY A 179 18.67 -17.78 -0.75
N MET A 180 19.11 -16.58 -0.36
CA MET A 180 18.52 -15.81 0.75
C MET A 180 17.06 -15.50 0.48
N ILE A 181 16.72 -15.00 -0.71
CA ILE A 181 15.35 -14.70 -1.13
C ILE A 181 14.51 -15.97 -1.11
N GLN A 182 15.00 -17.06 -1.70
CA GLN A 182 14.27 -18.32 -1.77
C GLN A 182 13.92 -18.84 -0.38
N ARG A 183 14.91 -18.93 0.54
CA ARG A 183 14.70 -19.40 1.92
C ARG A 183 13.73 -18.50 2.68
N THR A 184 13.80 -17.18 2.48
CA THR A 184 12.90 -16.22 3.13
C THR A 184 11.46 -16.40 2.65
N VAL A 185 11.25 -16.51 1.34
CA VAL A 185 9.92 -16.73 0.76
C VAL A 185 9.36 -18.09 1.19
N GLU A 186 10.16 -19.14 1.14
CA GLU A 186 9.75 -20.47 1.63
C GLU A 186 9.31 -20.42 3.09
N ARG A 187 10.08 -19.73 3.96
CA ARG A 187 9.70 -19.57 5.37
C ARG A 187 8.36 -18.88 5.55
N MET A 188 8.07 -17.87 4.72
CA MET A 188 6.86 -17.04 4.84
C MET A 188 5.61 -17.71 4.24
N TYR A 189 5.77 -18.48 3.16
CA TYR A 189 4.66 -18.97 2.34
C TYR A 189 4.33 -20.45 2.58
N THR A 190 5.15 -21.19 3.32
CA THR A 190 4.87 -22.60 3.63
C THR A 190 3.72 -22.71 4.62
N GLU A 191 2.75 -23.58 4.30
CA GLU A 191 1.66 -23.95 5.20
C GLU A 191 2.15 -24.99 6.22
N SER A 192 2.77 -24.51 7.29
CA SER A 192 3.26 -25.33 8.40
C SER A 192 2.56 -24.94 9.70
N GLU A 193 2.64 -25.80 10.71
CA GLU A 193 2.14 -25.50 12.06
C GLU A 193 2.71 -24.20 12.62
N GLU A 194 3.99 -23.91 12.34
CA GLU A 194 4.68 -22.70 12.78
C GLU A 194 4.18 -21.42 12.09
N ASN A 195 3.57 -21.56 10.92
CA ASN A 195 3.05 -20.45 10.12
C ASN A 195 1.54 -20.24 10.29
N ARG A 196 0.88 -21.06 11.12
CA ARG A 196 -0.52 -20.83 11.47
C ARG A 196 -0.63 -19.52 12.24
N PHE A 197 -1.52 -18.66 11.79
CA PHE A 197 -1.70 -17.34 12.37
C PHE A 197 -3.02 -17.21 13.10
N LEU A 198 -4.12 -17.48 12.39
CA LEU A 198 -5.48 -17.34 12.91
C LEU A 198 -6.36 -18.52 12.50
N GLU A 199 -7.32 -18.88 13.36
CA GLU A 199 -8.50 -19.65 13.00
C GLU A 199 -9.70 -18.70 12.95
N VAL A 200 -10.40 -18.67 11.83
CA VAL A 200 -11.64 -17.91 11.66
C VAL A 200 -12.81 -18.89 11.61
N THR A 201 -13.93 -18.51 12.23
CA THR A 201 -15.19 -19.26 12.15
C THR A 201 -16.21 -18.37 11.44
N TYR A 202 -16.84 -18.91 10.42
CA TYR A 202 -17.86 -18.25 9.63
C TYR A 202 -19.26 -18.44 10.23
N ALA A 203 -20.22 -17.62 9.79
CA ALA A 203 -21.62 -17.69 10.27
C ALA A 203 -22.33 -19.02 9.92
N ASN A 204 -21.86 -19.71 8.88
CA ASN A 204 -22.33 -21.05 8.50
C ASN A 204 -21.74 -22.19 9.36
N GLY A 205 -20.83 -21.88 10.28
CA GLY A 205 -20.14 -22.83 11.16
C GLY A 205 -18.83 -23.37 10.60
N ASP A 206 -18.47 -23.04 9.36
CA ASP A 206 -17.19 -23.47 8.79
C ASP A 206 -16.02 -22.80 9.49
N LYS A 207 -14.89 -23.50 9.55
CA LYS A 207 -13.64 -23.02 10.11
C LYS A 207 -12.56 -23.01 9.06
N GLU A 208 -11.72 -21.98 9.08
CA GLU A 208 -10.57 -21.84 8.22
C GLU A 208 -9.36 -21.40 9.02
N VAL A 209 -8.21 -22.00 8.72
CA VAL A 209 -6.92 -21.58 9.27
C VAL A 209 -6.26 -20.64 8.26
N LEU A 210 -5.94 -19.45 8.70
CA LEU A 210 -5.18 -18.48 7.94
C LEU A 210 -3.72 -18.53 8.38
N TYR A 211 -2.82 -18.48 7.40
CA TYR A 211 -1.39 -18.53 7.56
C TYR A 211 -0.76 -17.13 7.39
N PHE A 212 0.49 -16.98 7.76
CA PHE A 212 1.21 -15.71 7.57
C PHE A 212 1.16 -15.21 6.12
N LYS A 213 1.24 -16.13 5.14
CA LYS A 213 1.16 -15.77 3.71
C LYS A 213 -0.10 -14.97 3.36
N ASP A 214 -1.22 -15.22 4.07
CA ASP A 214 -2.50 -14.56 3.79
C ASP A 214 -2.53 -13.09 4.25
N PHE A 215 -1.54 -12.67 5.04
CA PHE A 215 -1.41 -11.31 5.59
C PHE A 215 -0.25 -10.51 5.00
N ASN A 216 0.63 -11.14 4.23
CA ASN A 216 1.81 -10.49 3.68
C ASN A 216 1.44 -9.29 2.81
N SER A 217 2.20 -8.20 2.97
CA SER A 217 2.11 -7.00 2.14
C SER A 217 3.50 -6.59 1.66
N GLY A 218 3.56 -5.79 0.60
CA GLY A 218 4.84 -5.26 0.12
C GLY A 218 5.63 -4.52 1.19
N ALA A 219 4.94 -3.78 2.06
CA ALA A 219 5.56 -3.06 3.18
C ALA A 219 6.17 -4.02 4.22
N MET A 220 5.50 -5.13 4.55
CA MET A 220 6.03 -6.14 5.46
C MET A 220 7.30 -6.77 4.90
N LEU A 221 7.34 -7.09 3.60
CA LEU A 221 8.53 -7.64 2.95
C LEU A 221 9.71 -6.68 3.04
N GLN A 222 9.48 -5.39 2.82
CA GLN A 222 10.50 -4.35 3.00
C GLN A 222 10.95 -4.26 4.46
N ASN A 223 10.03 -4.24 5.42
CA ASN A 223 10.36 -4.20 6.85
C ASN A 223 11.24 -5.35 7.29
N ILE A 224 10.97 -6.57 6.79
CA ILE A 224 11.80 -7.75 7.08
C ILE A 224 13.24 -7.51 6.64
N VAL A 225 13.46 -7.00 5.41
CA VAL A 225 14.82 -6.70 4.92
C VAL A 225 15.48 -5.60 5.76
N ASP A 226 14.76 -4.55 6.10
CA ASP A 226 15.31 -3.43 6.87
C ASP A 226 15.63 -3.83 8.32
N ARG A 227 14.82 -4.72 8.93
CA ARG A 227 15.14 -5.34 10.23
C ARG A 227 16.38 -6.22 10.14
N ALA A 228 16.45 -7.09 9.13
CA ALA A 228 17.61 -7.94 8.93
C ALA A 228 18.90 -7.13 8.75
N LYS A 229 18.86 -6.01 8.01
CA LYS A 229 20.00 -5.07 7.89
C LYS A 229 20.37 -4.45 9.24
N LYS A 230 19.38 -4.03 10.05
CA LYS A 230 19.64 -3.50 11.39
C LYS A 230 20.27 -4.54 12.31
N MET A 231 19.82 -5.81 12.26
CA MET A 231 20.41 -6.92 13.02
C MET A 231 21.86 -7.16 12.61
N ALA A 232 22.15 -7.17 11.31
CA ALA A 232 23.51 -7.33 10.80
C ALA A 232 24.45 -6.18 11.24
N ILE A 233 23.96 -4.94 11.27
CA ILE A 233 24.71 -3.78 11.77
C ILE A 233 24.98 -3.94 13.27
N LYS A 234 23.96 -4.35 14.05
CA LYS A 234 24.09 -4.57 15.48
C LYS A 234 25.13 -5.65 15.78
N GLU A 235 25.05 -6.79 15.10
CA GLU A 235 26.04 -7.89 15.24
C GLU A 235 27.46 -7.40 14.92
N HIS A 236 27.61 -6.60 13.86
CA HIS A 236 28.91 -6.03 13.50
C HIS A 236 29.50 -5.15 14.60
N LEU A 237 28.67 -4.31 15.23
CA LEU A 237 29.11 -3.45 16.33
C LEU A 237 29.46 -4.22 17.60
N GLU A 238 28.77 -5.34 17.89
CA GLU A 238 28.98 -6.14 19.10
C GLU A 238 30.12 -7.16 18.96
N SER A 239 30.26 -7.79 17.81
CA SER A 239 31.18 -8.93 17.61
C SER A 239 32.23 -8.71 16.49
N GLY A 240 32.13 -7.63 15.73
CA GLY A 240 32.95 -7.40 14.54
C GLY A 240 32.55 -8.25 13.32
N THR A 241 31.55 -9.12 13.46
CA THR A 241 31.07 -9.96 12.34
C THR A 241 30.42 -9.09 11.30
N SER A 242 30.83 -9.20 10.05
CA SER A 242 30.37 -8.32 8.98
C SER A 242 29.42 -9.02 8.01
N GLY A 243 28.40 -8.30 7.58
CA GLY A 243 27.53 -8.67 6.47
C GLY A 243 26.20 -9.31 6.88
N LEU A 244 25.25 -9.22 5.94
CA LEU A 244 23.92 -9.78 6.09
C LEU A 244 24.00 -11.32 6.00
N ARG A 245 23.23 -12.00 6.86
CA ARG A 245 23.09 -13.45 6.91
C ARG A 245 21.65 -13.89 6.65
N VAL A 246 21.47 -15.14 6.21
CA VAL A 246 20.14 -15.77 6.14
C VAL A 246 19.48 -15.79 7.53
N SER A 247 20.24 -16.03 8.59
CA SER A 247 19.73 -16.05 9.98
C SER A 247 19.07 -14.71 10.39
N HIS A 248 19.62 -13.57 9.93
CA HIS A 248 19.00 -12.26 10.19
C HIS A 248 17.64 -12.13 9.50
N LEU A 249 17.50 -12.62 8.26
CA LEU A 249 16.23 -12.62 7.54
C LEU A 249 15.21 -13.52 8.22
N MET A 250 15.61 -14.71 8.68
CA MET A 250 14.72 -15.64 9.42
C MET A 250 14.24 -15.02 10.74
N ALA A 251 15.15 -14.41 11.51
CA ALA A 251 14.81 -13.72 12.74
C ALA A 251 13.88 -12.53 12.48
N ALA A 252 14.18 -11.73 11.44
CA ALA A 252 13.36 -10.60 11.05
C ALA A 252 11.95 -11.00 10.62
N CYS A 253 11.78 -12.15 9.93
CA CYS A 253 10.46 -12.71 9.63
C CYS A 253 9.65 -13.00 10.89
N LEU A 254 10.28 -13.68 11.87
CA LEU A 254 9.61 -13.99 13.13
C LEU A 254 9.20 -12.75 13.91
N ASP A 255 10.06 -11.74 13.95
CA ASP A 255 9.77 -10.49 14.66
C ASP A 255 8.65 -9.70 13.97
N GLU A 256 8.66 -9.64 12.62
CA GLU A 256 7.60 -8.98 11.85
C GLU A 256 6.24 -9.66 12.07
N PHE A 257 6.22 -10.99 12.13
CA PHE A 257 4.99 -11.75 12.41
C PHE A 257 4.48 -11.54 13.82
N LYS A 258 5.38 -11.47 14.83
CA LYS A 258 4.99 -11.21 16.22
C LYS A 258 4.39 -9.80 16.39
N GLU A 259 4.95 -8.80 15.72
CA GLU A 259 4.40 -7.44 15.79
C GLU A 259 3.04 -7.33 15.11
N ASN A 260 2.82 -8.13 14.05
CA ASN A 260 1.52 -8.19 13.40
C ASN A 260 0.49 -9.06 14.17
N GLU A 261 0.87 -9.75 15.25
CA GLU A 261 -0.05 -10.46 16.14
C GLU A 261 -1.10 -9.52 16.77
N ASP A 262 -0.72 -8.26 17.02
CA ASP A 262 -1.60 -7.24 17.59
C ASP A 262 -2.57 -6.62 16.56
N LEU A 263 -2.40 -6.89 15.26
CA LEU A 263 -3.27 -6.36 14.19
C LEU A 263 -4.75 -6.79 14.26
N PRO A 264 -5.11 -7.95 14.86
CA PRO A 264 -6.51 -8.32 15.05
C PRO A 264 -7.32 -7.43 16.00
N ASN A 265 -6.80 -6.30 16.42
CA ASN A 265 -7.55 -5.34 17.24
C ASN A 265 -8.67 -4.59 16.48
N THR A 266 -8.84 -4.82 15.19
CA THR A 266 -10.04 -4.37 14.48
C THR A 266 -11.21 -5.28 14.86
N THR A 267 -12.08 -4.77 15.71
CA THR A 267 -13.33 -5.43 16.12
C THR A 267 -14.37 -5.47 15.01
N ASN A 268 -14.04 -5.02 13.80
CA ASN A 268 -14.98 -4.96 12.68
C ASN A 268 -14.88 -6.23 11.80
N PRO A 269 -15.90 -7.09 11.76
CA PRO A 269 -15.93 -8.29 10.93
C PRO A 269 -15.74 -8.01 9.43
N ASP A 270 -16.19 -6.83 8.97
CA ASP A 270 -16.07 -6.45 7.56
C ASP A 270 -14.63 -6.18 7.13
N ASP A 271 -13.79 -5.68 8.03
CA ASP A 271 -12.36 -5.50 7.76
C ASP A 271 -11.67 -6.85 7.63
N TRP A 272 -12.07 -7.84 8.42
CA TRP A 272 -11.57 -9.21 8.32
C TRP A 272 -12.02 -9.93 7.05
N ALA A 273 -13.29 -9.75 6.65
CA ALA A 273 -13.80 -10.30 5.39
C ALA A 273 -13.03 -9.74 4.17
N ARG A 274 -12.56 -8.50 4.25
CA ARG A 274 -11.68 -7.89 3.23
C ARG A 274 -10.28 -8.50 3.22
N ILE A 275 -9.75 -8.86 4.39
CA ILE A 275 -8.42 -9.47 4.53
C ILE A 275 -8.42 -10.91 4.03
N SER A 276 -9.42 -11.71 4.40
CA SER A 276 -9.50 -13.14 4.04
C SER A 276 -9.84 -13.40 2.58
N GLY A 277 -10.28 -12.39 1.84
CA GLY A 277 -10.60 -12.52 0.41
C GLY A 277 -11.81 -13.37 0.07
N LYS A 278 -12.43 -14.08 1.01
CA LYS A 278 -13.68 -14.84 0.81
C LYS A 278 -14.86 -13.88 0.78
N LYS A 279 -15.35 -13.65 -0.43
CA LYS A 279 -16.52 -12.81 -0.67
C LYS A 279 -17.78 -13.50 -0.16
N GLY A 280 -18.47 -12.87 0.78
CA GLY A 280 -19.87 -13.15 1.08
C GLY A 280 -20.16 -13.90 2.37
N GLU A 281 -19.17 -14.39 3.11
CA GLU A 281 -19.38 -15.07 4.38
C GLU A 281 -18.94 -14.21 5.56
N ARG A 282 -19.83 -14.07 6.54
CA ARG A 282 -19.59 -13.27 7.74
C ARG A 282 -18.74 -14.06 8.72
N ILE A 283 -17.62 -13.51 9.18
CA ILE A 283 -16.80 -14.06 10.25
C ILE A 283 -17.49 -13.73 11.60
N VAL A 284 -17.69 -14.75 12.43
CA VAL A 284 -18.35 -14.62 13.75
C VAL A 284 -17.40 -14.83 14.91
N TYR A 285 -16.27 -15.49 14.68
CA TYR A 285 -15.29 -15.77 15.73
C TYR A 285 -13.87 -15.85 15.16
N ILE A 286 -12.91 -15.31 15.89
CA ILE A 286 -11.48 -15.33 15.53
C ILE A 286 -10.68 -15.83 16.74
N ARG A 287 -9.78 -16.78 16.48
CA ARG A 287 -8.84 -17.33 17.46
C ARG A 287 -7.42 -17.21 16.94
N THR A 288 -6.52 -16.64 17.73
CA THR A 288 -5.08 -16.59 17.42
C THR A 288 -4.43 -17.94 17.72
N LEU A 289 -3.60 -18.45 16.80
CA LEU A 289 -2.98 -19.78 16.89
C LEU A 289 -1.47 -19.74 17.14
N ILE A 290 -0.85 -18.57 17.34
CA ILE A 290 0.60 -18.42 17.41
C ILE A 290 1.17 -19.22 18.59
N SER A 291 2.08 -20.13 18.27
CA SER A 291 2.76 -20.99 19.24
C SER A 291 3.76 -20.18 20.07
N GLY A 292 3.45 -19.93 21.35
CA GLY A 292 4.44 -19.28 22.23
C GLY A 292 3.99 -18.95 23.64
N LYS A 293 2.73 -18.77 23.89
CA LYS A 293 2.18 -18.65 25.25
C LYS A 293 0.79 -19.26 25.27
N GLY A 294 0.63 -20.29 26.08
CA GLY A 294 -0.66 -20.93 26.33
C GLY A 294 -1.65 -19.98 27.01
N ASN A 295 -2.18 -19.06 26.21
CA ASN A 295 -3.35 -18.29 26.57
C ASN A 295 -4.34 -18.43 25.41
N GLU A 296 -5.35 -19.26 25.63
CA GLU A 296 -6.51 -19.40 24.76
C GLU A 296 -7.34 -18.11 24.82
N SER A 297 -6.87 -17.05 24.21
CA SER A 297 -7.67 -15.83 24.05
C SER A 297 -8.43 -15.87 22.71
N GLY A 298 -9.45 -16.74 22.70
CA GLY A 298 -10.48 -16.65 21.67
C GLY A 298 -11.37 -15.44 21.98
N ARG A 299 -11.55 -14.51 21.04
CA ARG A 299 -12.52 -13.42 21.16
C ARG A 299 -13.71 -13.69 20.26
N ALA A 300 -14.90 -13.78 20.88
CA ALA A 300 -16.15 -13.69 20.15
C ALA A 300 -16.31 -12.25 19.65
N ILE A 301 -16.66 -12.10 18.38
CA ILE A 301 -16.99 -10.79 17.81
C ILE A 301 -18.46 -10.53 18.18
N ASP A 302 -18.68 -9.71 19.20
CA ASP A 302 -20.02 -9.28 19.57
C ASP A 302 -20.62 -8.45 18.43
N THR A 303 -21.63 -9.00 17.79
CA THR A 303 -22.45 -8.28 16.86
C THR A 303 -23.44 -7.41 17.64
N ALA A 304 -23.07 -6.18 17.92
CA ALA A 304 -24.04 -5.18 18.29
C ALA A 304 -25.00 -4.99 17.10
N THR A 305 -26.10 -5.74 17.12
CA THR A 305 -27.27 -5.47 16.28
C THR A 305 -27.86 -4.16 16.75
N ASN A 306 -27.48 -3.09 16.07
CA ASN A 306 -28.17 -1.81 16.22
C ASN A 306 -29.53 -1.95 15.51
N THR A 307 -30.49 -2.57 16.19
CA THR A 307 -31.90 -2.47 15.84
C THR A 307 -32.35 -1.09 16.26
N GLY A 308 -32.12 -0.11 15.40
CA GLY A 308 -32.73 1.19 15.49
C GLY A 308 -34.23 1.02 15.27
N GLN A 309 -35.00 0.92 16.35
CA GLN A 309 -36.41 1.21 16.33
C GLN A 309 -36.57 2.71 16.14
N TYR A 310 -36.96 3.10 14.93
CA TYR A 310 -37.61 4.41 14.75
C TYR A 310 -39.10 4.24 15.10
N LEU A 311 -39.49 4.84 16.18
CA LEU A 311 -40.85 5.32 16.40
C LEU A 311 -40.94 6.78 15.98
#